data_9e80061318288fcf3b5227b253c6c3b3
#
_entry.id   9e80061318288fcf3b5227b253c6c3b3
#
_cell.length_a   1.000
_cell.length_b   1.000
_cell.length_c   1.000
_cell.angle_alpha   90.00
_cell.angle_beta   90.00
_cell.angle_gamma   90.00
#
_symmetry.space_group_name_H-M   'P 1'
#
loop_
_entity.id
_entity.type
_entity.pdbx_description
1 polymer ?
#
loop_
_entity_poly.entity_id
_entity_poly.type
_entity_poly.pdbx_seq_one_letter_code
_entity_poly.pdbx_strand_id
1 'polypeptide(L)'
;MKLKKNIAISESGFVFDPTSGESFSLNPIAIEILNMLKEGKGQGDIFAFVLKKYDVDRDTFENNYFDFVGIIKQFNLMENIK
;
A
#
# COMPACT_ATOMS: atom_id res chain seq x y z
N MET A 1 -7.67 -8.31 -0.22
CA MET A 1 -6.33 -8.14 0.33
C MET A 1 -6.36 -7.06 1.37
N LYS A 2 -5.81 -7.31 2.54
CA LYS A 2 -5.96 -6.39 3.66
C LYS A 2 -4.65 -6.23 4.42
N LEU A 3 -4.30 -4.99 4.75
CA LEU A 3 -3.11 -4.68 5.50
C LEU A 3 -3.31 -5.01 6.98
N LYS A 4 -2.25 -5.45 7.66
CA LYS A 4 -2.31 -5.70 9.11
C LYS A 4 -2.71 -4.43 9.84
N LYS A 5 -3.57 -4.57 10.85
CA LYS A 5 -4.13 -3.41 11.58
C LYS A 5 -3.10 -2.65 12.41
N ASN A 6 -2.05 -3.34 12.84
CA ASN A 6 -1.04 -2.73 13.71
C ASN A 6 0.06 -1.97 12.94
N ILE A 7 -0.01 -1.96 11.61
CA ILE A 7 0.95 -1.19 10.81
C ILE A 7 0.69 0.30 11.00
N ALA A 8 1.71 1.03 11.41
CA ALA A 8 1.62 2.48 11.58
C ALA A 8 2.08 3.17 10.31
N ILE A 9 1.30 4.13 9.84
CA ILE A 9 1.60 4.90 8.63
C ILE A 9 1.64 6.37 8.99
N SER A 10 2.78 7.01 8.77
CA SER A 10 2.99 8.42 9.05
C SER A 10 2.66 9.27 7.84
N GLU A 11 2.17 10.48 8.06
CA GLU A 11 1.92 11.43 6.97
C GLU A 11 3.18 11.82 6.23
N SER A 12 4.33 11.70 6.87
CA SER A 12 5.62 12.05 6.25
C SER A 12 6.20 10.94 5.38
N GLY A 13 5.48 9.82 5.24
CA GLY A 13 5.89 8.75 4.33
C GLY A 13 6.60 7.57 4.99
N PHE A 14 6.54 7.48 6.30
CA PHE A 14 7.13 6.34 7.02
C PHE A 14 6.07 5.32 7.37
N VAL A 15 6.46 4.05 7.26
CA VAL A 15 5.62 2.92 7.64
C VAL A 15 6.41 2.11 8.67
N PHE A 16 5.77 1.77 9.78
CA PHE A 16 6.40 1.02 10.85
C PHE A 16 5.60 -0.21 11.19
N ASP A 17 6.27 -1.36 11.24
CA ASP A 17 5.69 -2.63 11.68
C ASP A 17 6.20 -2.95 13.07
N PRO A 18 5.38 -2.76 14.12
CA PRO A 18 5.83 -3.02 15.49
C PRO A 18 6.08 -4.49 15.78
N THR A 19 5.53 -5.41 14.99
CA THR A 19 5.74 -6.84 15.18
C THR A 19 7.17 -7.24 14.83
N SER A 20 7.70 -6.73 13.72
CA SER A 20 9.07 -7.03 13.27
C SER A 20 10.07 -5.98 13.69
N GLY A 21 9.61 -4.79 14.06
CA GLY A 21 10.47 -3.64 14.34
C GLY A 21 11.00 -2.96 13.10
N GLU A 22 10.55 -3.36 11.92
CA GLU A 22 11.01 -2.78 10.65
C GLU A 22 10.27 -1.50 10.30
N SER A 23 10.98 -0.58 9.64
CA SER A 23 10.38 0.64 9.13
C SER A 23 10.79 0.87 7.69
N PHE A 24 9.92 1.55 6.96
CA PHE A 24 10.09 1.80 5.53
C PHE A 24 9.76 3.24 5.21
N SER A 25 10.43 3.80 4.20
CA SER A 25 10.10 5.11 3.66
C SER A 25 9.48 4.94 2.28
N LEU A 26 8.31 5.52 2.05
CA LEU A 26 7.56 5.35 0.81
C LEU A 26 7.21 6.69 0.20
N ASN A 27 7.00 6.70 -1.13
CA ASN A 27 6.56 7.90 -1.82
C ASN A 27 5.06 8.17 -1.56
N PRO A 28 4.56 9.39 -1.90
CA PRO A 28 3.16 9.74 -1.58
C PRO A 28 2.13 8.79 -2.17
N ILE A 29 2.32 8.32 -3.39
CA ILE A 29 1.36 7.39 -4.02
C ILE A 29 1.32 6.07 -3.25
N ALA A 30 2.48 5.54 -2.87
CA ALA A 30 2.56 4.30 -2.10
C ALA A 30 1.88 4.43 -0.73
N ILE A 31 2.04 5.58 -0.07
CA ILE A 31 1.38 5.84 1.21
C ILE A 31 -0.14 5.86 1.05
N GLU A 32 -0.64 6.47 -0.01
CA GLU A 32 -2.09 6.48 -0.26
C GLU A 32 -2.62 5.08 -0.52
N ILE A 33 -1.88 4.27 -1.29
CA ILE A 33 -2.26 2.89 -1.54
C ILE A 33 -2.32 2.10 -0.22
N LEU A 34 -1.31 2.26 0.64
CA LEU A 34 -1.30 1.58 1.93
C LEU A 34 -2.47 1.99 2.82
N ASN A 35 -2.78 3.27 2.87
CA ASN A 35 -3.92 3.76 3.66
C ASN A 35 -5.23 3.16 3.15
N MET A 36 -5.40 3.07 1.84
CA MET A 36 -6.59 2.47 1.26
C MET A 36 -6.67 0.97 1.55
N LEU A 37 -5.54 0.27 1.48
CA LEU A 37 -5.49 -1.15 1.86
C LEU A 37 -5.82 -1.34 3.33
N LYS A 38 -5.35 -0.43 4.18
CA LYS A 38 -5.65 -0.46 5.62
C LYS A 38 -7.14 -0.27 5.89
N GLU A 39 -7.80 0.53 5.05
CA GLU A 39 -9.24 0.75 5.12
C GLU A 39 -10.06 -0.39 4.53
N GLY A 40 -9.41 -1.36 3.90
CA GLY A 40 -10.07 -2.49 3.29
C GLY A 40 -10.57 -2.24 1.87
N LYS A 41 -10.05 -1.21 1.21
CA LYS A 41 -10.42 -0.89 -0.18
C LYS A 41 -9.90 -1.95 -1.14
N GLY A 42 -10.68 -2.25 -2.16
CA GLY A 42 -10.30 -3.19 -3.21
C GLY A 42 -9.43 -2.55 -4.28
N GLN A 43 -8.85 -3.40 -5.13
CA GLN A 43 -7.98 -2.95 -6.22
C GLN A 43 -8.67 -1.95 -7.14
N GLY A 44 -9.94 -2.19 -7.49
CA GLY A 44 -10.68 -1.29 -8.36
C GLY A 44 -10.81 0.11 -7.79
N ASP A 45 -11.08 0.22 -6.50
CA ASP A 45 -11.18 1.51 -5.81
C ASP A 45 -9.86 2.23 -5.79
N ILE A 46 -8.77 1.50 -5.53
CA ILE A 46 -7.41 2.06 -5.49
C ILE A 46 -7.03 2.60 -6.86
N PHE A 47 -7.26 1.83 -7.91
CA PHE A 47 -6.94 2.24 -9.27
C PHE A 47 -7.74 3.47 -9.68
N ALA A 48 -9.05 3.47 -9.40
CA ALA A 48 -9.91 4.60 -9.73
C ALA A 48 -9.43 5.89 -9.03
N PHE A 49 -9.06 5.78 -7.76
CA PHE A 49 -8.60 6.92 -6.99
C PHE A 49 -7.28 7.48 -7.54
N VAL A 50 -6.29 6.62 -7.74
CA VAL A 50 -4.96 7.06 -8.17
C VAL A 50 -4.99 7.61 -9.58
N LEU A 51 -5.71 6.95 -10.50
CA LEU A 51 -5.77 7.41 -11.89
C LEU A 51 -6.54 8.72 -12.03
N LYS A 52 -7.44 9.01 -11.10
CA LYS A 52 -8.17 10.28 -11.07
C LYS A 52 -7.34 11.41 -10.46
N LYS A 53 -6.57 11.11 -9.41
CA LYS A 53 -5.82 12.10 -8.66
C LYS A 53 -4.49 12.45 -9.30
N TYR A 54 -3.82 11.47 -9.88
CA TYR A 54 -2.48 11.62 -10.45
C TYR A 54 -2.50 11.45 -11.95
N ASP A 55 -1.64 12.20 -12.64
CA ASP A 55 -1.48 12.08 -14.08
C ASP A 55 -0.47 10.97 -14.37
N VAL A 56 -0.94 9.72 -14.30
CA VAL A 56 -0.11 8.55 -14.52
C VAL A 56 -0.73 7.67 -15.60
N ASP A 57 0.13 6.97 -16.36
CA ASP A 57 -0.31 6.01 -17.34
C ASP A 57 -0.86 4.76 -16.63
N ARG A 58 -2.03 4.28 -17.09
CA ARG A 58 -2.68 3.15 -16.45
C ARG A 58 -1.81 1.89 -16.43
N ASP A 59 -1.20 1.55 -17.58
CA ASP A 59 -0.41 0.33 -17.66
C ASP A 59 0.83 0.41 -16.80
N THR A 60 1.48 1.56 -16.78
CA THR A 60 2.63 1.80 -15.91
C THR A 60 2.24 1.71 -14.44
N PHE A 61 1.13 2.34 -14.07
CA PHE A 61 0.65 2.28 -12.70
C PHE A 61 0.29 0.85 -12.29
N GLU A 62 -0.37 0.10 -13.17
CA GLU A 62 -0.74 -1.28 -12.89
C GLU A 62 0.50 -2.14 -12.58
N ASN A 63 1.55 -2.02 -13.41
CA ASN A 63 2.79 -2.75 -13.17
C ASN A 63 3.42 -2.36 -11.83
N ASN A 64 3.47 -1.06 -11.54
CA ASN A 64 4.03 -0.56 -10.28
C ASN A 64 3.19 -1.03 -9.09
N TYR A 65 1.88 -1.07 -9.23
CA TYR A 65 0.98 -1.53 -8.18
C TYR A 65 1.26 -3.00 -7.83
N PHE A 66 1.38 -3.87 -8.83
CA PHE A 66 1.65 -5.28 -8.58
C PHE A 66 3.04 -5.52 -8.01
N ASP A 67 4.04 -4.75 -8.45
CA ASP A 67 5.37 -4.79 -7.84
C ASP A 67 5.31 -4.39 -6.37
N PHE A 68 4.57 -3.34 -6.07
CA PHE A 68 4.40 -2.84 -4.71
C PHE A 68 3.68 -3.86 -3.82
N VAL A 69 2.63 -4.48 -4.34
CA VAL A 69 1.92 -5.54 -3.61
C VAL A 69 2.85 -6.71 -3.32
N GLY A 70 3.71 -7.06 -4.27
CA GLY A 70 4.71 -8.10 -4.06
C GLY A 70 5.66 -7.77 -2.91
N ILE A 71 6.09 -6.52 -2.83
CA ILE A 71 6.95 -6.06 -1.73
C ILE A 71 6.22 -6.13 -0.40
N ILE A 72 4.96 -5.68 -0.36
CA ILE A 72 4.14 -5.74 0.85
C ILE A 72 4.01 -7.18 1.35
N LYS A 73 3.78 -8.11 0.44
CA LYS A 73 3.69 -9.54 0.79
C LYS A 73 5.02 -10.09 1.27
N GLN A 74 6.12 -9.69 0.64
CA GLN A 74 7.47 -10.13 1.01
C GLN A 74 7.81 -9.71 2.43
N PHE A 75 7.43 -8.49 2.83
CA PHE A 75 7.67 -7.98 4.18
C PHE A 75 6.58 -8.41 5.17
N ASN A 76 5.64 -9.23 4.74
CA ASN A 76 4.61 -9.79 5.61
C ASN A 76 3.73 -8.73 6.28
N LEU A 77 3.36 -7.70 5.51
CA LEU A 77 2.53 -6.61 6.01
C LEU A 77 1.02 -6.86 5.83
N MET A 78 0.66 -7.93 5.13
CA MET A 78 -0.74 -8.26 4.89
C MET A 78 -1.28 -9.20 5.95
N GLU A 79 -2.57 -9.08 6.27
CA GLU A 79 -3.24 -10.01 7.17
C GLU A 79 -3.24 -11.42 6.56
N ASN A 80 -2.97 -12.40 7.42
CA ASN A 80 -3.12 -13.79 7.07
C ASN A 80 -4.59 -14.15 7.23
N ILE A 81 -5.29 -14.23 6.12
CA ILE A 81 -6.68 -14.68 6.09
C ILE A 81 -6.67 -16.12 5.63
N LYS A 82 -7.12 -16.99 6.48
CA LYS A 82 -7.31 -18.39 6.13
C LYS A 82 -8.78 -18.67 5.89
#